data_a97e713cf088b153e7883f2c03a7105e
#
_entry.id   a97e713cf088b153e7883f2c03a7105e
#
_cell.length_a   1.000
_cell.length_b   1.000
_cell.length_c   1.000
_cell.angle_alpha   90.00
_cell.angle_beta   90.00
_cell.angle_gamma   90.00
#
_symmetry.space_group_name_H-M   'P 1'
#
loop_
_entity.id
_entity.type
_entity.pdbx_description
1 polymer ?
#
loop_
_entity_poly.entity_id
_entity_poly.type
_entity_poly.pdbx_seq_one_letter_code
_entity_poly.pdbx_strand_id
1 'polypeptide(L)'
;TYVKSQAEENQDVGDKANDAVRVNGSQLKVKVVGEGGNLGLTQLGRIEAARHGVKLNTDAIDNSAGVDTSDHEVNIKIALDRATADGTLTAPKREELLETMTDEVATKVLQDNYDQNVVLGNARRGATALVTVHQRMIRQLEHEDLLDRALEHLPDDEEFATRRAAGEALTSPELAVLLAYAKIALLAELNECSLSKDPWFERTLLNYFPPAMRDAYAIGIGEHPLRDQIINTVVTNRLLNVGGITFVFRAQEETGASAEQVVRAALTAMEVFAIDEMWGWVNKLDNQIPTTAQSALQLETRRLLDRATRWFLQSRTGDIDIAQEVAYFAPVISQHAHGVSSMLQGNEAARYERLTSRFIEAGAPEELARQAASSLDVFLLLDISDICARTNESSDSVIRLYFTLSDRYDMDQTLLRITALDRGDRWSALARQALRSDLYQAIAALTATVIDFTDSSTPPQQRIQQWEEANAEGVARARGTLKEINAVEGPDLATLSVALRVLRNLIG
;
A
#
# COMPACT_ATOMS: atom_id res chain seq x y z
N THR A 1 -27.08 6.46 22.74
CA THR A 1 -26.27 7.48 22.07
C THR A 1 -26.12 8.70 22.96
N TYR A 2 -24.88 9.03 23.34
CA TYR A 2 -24.55 10.10 24.30
C TYR A 2 -24.06 11.38 23.61
N VAL A 3 -23.63 11.28 22.36
CA VAL A 3 -23.10 12.41 21.61
C VAL A 3 -23.77 12.51 20.24
N LYS A 4 -24.21 13.70 19.89
CA LYS A 4 -24.78 14.05 18.60
C LYS A 4 -24.07 15.26 17.99
N SER A 5 -24.37 15.61 16.75
CA SER A 5 -23.99 16.90 16.19
C SER A 5 -24.91 18.03 16.69
N GLN A 6 -24.41 19.24 16.68
CA GLN A 6 -25.21 20.44 16.91
C GLN A 6 -26.34 20.58 15.85
N ALA A 7 -26.13 20.02 14.65
CA ALA A 7 -27.13 20.05 13.56
C ALA A 7 -28.25 19.01 13.74
N GLU A 8 -28.15 18.11 14.70
CA GLU A 8 -29.16 17.08 14.98
C GLU A 8 -30.02 17.47 16.20
N GLU A 9 -31.29 17.17 16.15
CA GLU A 9 -32.19 17.26 17.30
C GLU A 9 -32.21 15.90 18.05
N ASN A 10 -32.62 15.90 19.32
CA ASN A 10 -32.76 14.67 20.10
C ASN A 10 -33.74 13.66 19.47
N GLN A 11 -34.72 14.14 18.73
CA GLN A 11 -35.68 13.29 18.02
C GLN A 11 -35.02 12.52 16.86
N ASP A 12 -34.04 13.12 16.19
CA ASP A 12 -33.33 12.51 15.07
C ASP A 12 -32.46 11.32 15.54
N VAL A 13 -31.92 11.44 16.76
CA VAL A 13 -31.11 10.37 17.39
C VAL A 13 -31.95 9.14 17.77
N GLY A 14 -33.24 9.31 18.09
CA GLY A 14 -34.14 8.21 18.38
C GLY A 14 -33.92 7.48 19.72
N ASP A 15 -33.02 7.96 20.57
CA ASP A 15 -32.66 7.38 21.88
C ASP A 15 -33.07 8.29 23.04
N LYS A 16 -34.36 8.25 23.41
CA LYS A 16 -34.94 9.10 24.46
C LYS A 16 -34.34 8.87 25.85
N ALA A 17 -33.83 7.69 26.13
CA ALA A 17 -33.29 7.34 27.45
C ALA A 17 -32.09 8.20 27.84
N ASN A 18 -31.34 8.68 26.86
CA ASN A 18 -30.11 9.45 27.08
C ASN A 18 -30.26 10.96 26.78
N ASP A 19 -31.47 11.45 26.45
CA ASP A 19 -31.67 12.86 26.09
C ASP A 19 -31.16 13.84 27.15
N ALA A 20 -31.33 13.53 28.44
CA ALA A 20 -30.94 14.41 29.54
C ALA A 20 -29.41 14.54 29.73
N VAL A 21 -28.63 13.59 29.22
CA VAL A 21 -27.16 13.56 29.35
C VAL A 21 -26.43 13.73 28.03
N ARG A 22 -27.18 13.83 26.93
CA ARG A 22 -26.61 13.96 25.60
C ARG A 22 -25.95 15.31 25.39
N VAL A 23 -24.77 15.30 24.81
CA VAL A 23 -24.00 16.50 24.47
C VAL A 23 -23.71 16.56 22.97
N ASN A 24 -23.28 17.72 22.47
CA ASN A 24 -22.81 17.85 21.09
C ASN A 24 -21.33 17.48 20.97
N GLY A 25 -20.90 17.02 19.81
CA GLY A 25 -19.52 16.70 19.51
C GLY A 25 -18.52 17.83 19.81
N SER A 26 -18.90 19.07 19.52
CA SER A 26 -18.14 20.28 19.83
C SER A 26 -17.97 20.57 21.32
N GLN A 27 -18.77 19.97 22.18
CA GLN A 27 -18.71 20.15 23.63
C GLN A 27 -17.77 19.15 24.32
N LEU A 28 -17.27 18.16 23.58
CA LEU A 28 -16.34 17.17 24.15
C LEU A 28 -15.00 17.80 24.52
N LYS A 29 -14.61 17.71 25.79
CA LYS A 29 -13.35 18.24 26.34
C LYS A 29 -12.31 17.15 26.56
N VAL A 30 -12.27 16.16 25.66
CA VAL A 30 -11.35 15.03 25.71
C VAL A 30 -10.44 15.03 24.48
N LYS A 31 -9.28 14.40 24.57
CA LYS A 31 -8.34 14.29 23.45
C LYS A 31 -8.66 13.11 22.55
N VAL A 32 -9.18 12.03 23.11
CA VAL A 32 -9.46 10.77 22.42
C VAL A 32 -10.79 10.23 22.90
N VAL A 33 -11.57 9.66 22.01
CA VAL A 33 -12.75 8.84 22.30
C VAL A 33 -12.55 7.48 21.66
N GLY A 34 -12.77 6.40 22.42
CA GLY A 34 -12.85 5.03 21.94
C GLY A 34 -14.24 4.48 22.24
N GLU A 35 -14.91 3.97 21.21
CA GLU A 35 -16.27 3.42 21.32
C GLU A 35 -16.22 1.89 21.48
N GLY A 36 -15.97 1.41 22.71
CA GLY A 36 -16.02 -0.02 23.00
C GLY A 36 -17.44 -0.62 23.02
N GLY A 37 -18.48 0.23 23.06
CA GLY A 37 -19.88 -0.13 22.87
C GLY A 37 -20.44 0.52 21.63
N ASN A 38 -21.44 -0.13 21.01
CA ASN A 38 -22.01 0.36 19.76
C ASN A 38 -22.91 1.59 19.98
N LEU A 39 -22.94 2.49 18.99
CA LEU A 39 -23.84 3.65 18.91
C LEU A 39 -23.68 4.64 20.08
N GLY A 40 -22.48 4.83 20.60
CA GLY A 40 -22.19 5.84 21.63
C GLY A 40 -22.32 7.26 21.08
N LEU A 41 -21.94 7.48 19.83
CA LEU A 41 -22.06 8.74 19.11
C LEU A 41 -22.87 8.55 17.81
N THR A 42 -23.53 9.61 17.34
CA THR A 42 -24.04 9.65 15.96
C THR A 42 -22.86 9.86 14.99
N GLN A 43 -23.01 9.48 13.73
CA GLN A 43 -21.96 9.71 12.73
C GLN A 43 -21.65 11.21 12.55
N LEU A 44 -22.66 12.06 12.52
CA LEU A 44 -22.48 13.52 12.48
C LEU A 44 -21.83 14.04 13.78
N GLY A 45 -22.15 13.48 14.93
CA GLY A 45 -21.51 13.81 16.20
C GLY A 45 -20.02 13.43 16.23
N ARG A 46 -19.64 12.30 15.62
CA ARG A 46 -18.24 11.90 15.43
C ARG A 46 -17.51 12.89 14.53
N ILE A 47 -18.09 13.24 13.37
CA ILE A 47 -17.51 14.20 12.42
C ILE A 47 -17.31 15.56 13.09
N GLU A 48 -18.31 16.06 13.83
CA GLU A 48 -18.21 17.32 14.56
C GLU A 48 -17.09 17.26 15.62
N ALA A 49 -17.03 16.23 16.45
CA ALA A 49 -15.98 16.06 17.43
C ALA A 49 -14.58 16.01 16.78
N ALA A 50 -14.43 15.28 15.66
CA ALA A 50 -13.18 15.21 14.92
C ALA A 50 -12.72 16.59 14.39
N ARG A 51 -13.65 17.40 13.86
CA ARG A 51 -13.37 18.77 13.42
C ARG A 51 -12.93 19.68 14.56
N HIS A 52 -13.38 19.40 15.80
CA HIS A 52 -12.94 20.10 17.01
C HIS A 52 -11.69 19.51 17.66
N GLY A 53 -10.97 18.61 16.99
CA GLY A 53 -9.67 18.10 17.39
C GLY A 53 -9.68 16.85 18.25
N VAL A 54 -10.85 16.27 18.52
CA VAL A 54 -10.96 14.96 19.20
C VAL A 54 -10.51 13.86 18.23
N LYS A 55 -9.69 12.94 18.71
CA LYS A 55 -9.26 11.76 17.93
C LYS A 55 -10.25 10.63 18.19
N LEU A 56 -10.93 10.19 17.14
CA LEU A 56 -11.88 9.08 17.19
C LEU A 56 -12.07 8.51 15.78
N ASN A 57 -12.56 7.29 15.71
CA ASN A 57 -12.99 6.63 14.48
C ASN A 57 -14.51 6.44 14.48
N THR A 58 -14.98 5.22 14.16
CA THR A 58 -16.35 4.76 14.35
C THR A 58 -16.36 3.61 15.36
N ASP A 59 -17.50 3.30 15.92
CA ASP A 59 -17.70 2.13 16.78
C ASP A 59 -17.32 0.82 16.09
N ALA A 60 -17.60 0.70 14.79
CA ALA A 60 -17.22 -0.46 13.98
C ALA A 60 -15.68 -0.72 13.95
N ILE A 61 -14.88 0.34 14.02
CA ILE A 61 -13.42 0.22 14.12
C ILE A 61 -13.00 -0.06 15.57
N ASP A 62 -13.47 0.76 16.51
CA ASP A 62 -13.01 0.70 17.91
C ASP A 62 -13.48 -0.59 18.61
N ASN A 63 -14.64 -1.14 18.22
CA ASN A 63 -15.19 -2.41 18.71
C ASN A 63 -15.01 -3.57 17.72
N SER A 64 -14.14 -3.47 16.74
CA SER A 64 -13.90 -4.56 15.77
C SER A 64 -13.48 -5.87 16.46
N ALA A 65 -12.74 -5.78 17.56
CA ALA A 65 -12.32 -6.92 18.36
C ALA A 65 -13.47 -7.79 18.89
N GLY A 66 -14.64 -7.20 19.14
CA GLY A 66 -15.82 -7.94 19.59
C GLY A 66 -16.34 -8.93 18.55
N VAL A 67 -16.43 -8.50 17.30
CA VAL A 67 -16.89 -9.35 16.18
C VAL A 67 -15.78 -10.31 15.75
N ASP A 68 -14.55 -9.83 15.61
CA ASP A 68 -13.41 -10.62 15.14
C ASP A 68 -13.09 -11.80 16.07
N THR A 69 -13.24 -11.62 17.41
CA THR A 69 -13.15 -12.71 18.38
C THR A 69 -14.20 -13.79 18.09
N SER A 70 -15.43 -13.39 17.76
CA SER A 70 -16.51 -14.30 17.43
C SER A 70 -16.25 -15.04 16.12
N ASP A 71 -15.71 -14.37 15.11
CA ASP A 71 -15.36 -14.98 13.82
C ASP A 71 -14.26 -16.03 13.99
N HIS A 72 -13.21 -15.75 14.75
CA HIS A 72 -12.17 -16.74 15.07
C HIS A 72 -12.74 -17.90 15.87
N GLU A 73 -13.55 -17.64 16.89
CA GLU A 73 -14.17 -18.67 17.72
C GLU A 73 -15.02 -19.62 16.90
N VAL A 74 -15.90 -19.10 16.05
CA VAL A 74 -16.79 -19.90 15.21
C VAL A 74 -16.00 -20.75 14.22
N ASN A 75 -15.03 -20.18 13.52
CA ASN A 75 -14.23 -20.91 12.53
C ASN A 75 -13.36 -22.00 13.20
N ILE A 76 -12.78 -21.73 14.38
CA ILE A 76 -12.05 -22.73 15.17
C ILE A 76 -12.99 -23.87 15.57
N LYS A 77 -14.18 -23.57 16.07
CA LYS A 77 -15.16 -24.60 16.47
C LYS A 77 -15.60 -25.46 15.30
N ILE A 78 -15.87 -24.88 14.13
CA ILE A 78 -16.22 -25.62 12.91
C ILE A 78 -15.10 -26.60 12.53
N ALA A 79 -13.84 -26.17 12.54
CA ALA A 79 -12.70 -27.04 12.24
C ALA A 79 -12.54 -28.18 13.26
N LEU A 80 -12.68 -27.90 14.56
CA LEU A 80 -12.58 -28.89 15.64
C LEU A 80 -13.78 -29.86 15.70
N ASP A 81 -14.98 -29.40 15.36
CA ASP A 81 -16.18 -30.27 15.29
C ASP A 81 -16.04 -31.33 14.19
N ARG A 82 -15.42 -30.98 13.06
CA ARG A 82 -15.07 -31.95 12.01
C ARG A 82 -14.08 -32.99 12.53
N ALA A 83 -12.99 -32.54 13.20
CA ALA A 83 -12.01 -33.46 13.79
C ALA A 83 -12.61 -34.34 14.89
N THR A 84 -13.65 -33.89 15.57
CA THR A 84 -14.39 -34.69 16.55
C THR A 84 -15.28 -35.71 15.87
N ALA A 85 -15.94 -35.34 14.77
CA ALA A 85 -16.83 -36.20 14.02
C ALA A 85 -16.09 -37.35 13.32
N ASP A 86 -14.87 -37.13 12.84
CA ASP A 86 -14.02 -38.15 12.21
C ASP A 86 -13.21 -38.97 13.23
N GLY A 87 -13.28 -38.65 14.53
CA GLY A 87 -12.65 -39.38 15.62
C GLY A 87 -11.17 -39.04 15.88
N THR A 88 -10.64 -38.06 15.18
CA THR A 88 -9.24 -37.59 15.40
C THR A 88 -9.08 -36.75 16.68
N LEU A 89 -10.19 -36.17 17.16
CA LEU A 89 -10.23 -35.36 18.38
C LEU A 89 -11.32 -35.88 19.35
N THR A 90 -10.94 -36.12 20.63
CA THR A 90 -11.92 -36.44 21.66
C THR A 90 -12.49 -35.18 22.31
N ALA A 91 -13.73 -35.26 22.85
CA ALA A 91 -14.39 -34.11 23.47
C ALA A 91 -13.58 -33.47 24.66
N PRO A 92 -12.99 -34.22 25.58
CA PRO A 92 -12.15 -33.62 26.64
C PRO A 92 -10.92 -32.89 26.09
N LYS A 93 -10.27 -33.46 25.07
CA LYS A 93 -9.11 -32.83 24.43
C LYS A 93 -9.47 -31.58 23.63
N ARG A 94 -10.68 -31.53 23.07
CA ARG A 94 -11.24 -30.34 22.42
C ARG A 94 -11.38 -29.16 23.39
N GLU A 95 -11.90 -29.42 24.60
CA GLU A 95 -12.06 -28.39 25.64
C GLU A 95 -10.69 -27.85 26.08
N GLU A 96 -9.75 -28.74 26.37
CA GLU A 96 -8.37 -28.38 26.73
C GLU A 96 -7.71 -27.51 25.63
N LEU A 97 -7.89 -27.91 24.35
CA LEU A 97 -7.33 -27.17 23.23
C LEU A 97 -7.93 -25.77 23.08
N LEU A 98 -9.25 -25.62 23.25
CA LEU A 98 -9.93 -24.33 23.23
C LEU A 98 -9.40 -23.38 24.31
N GLU A 99 -9.16 -23.87 25.53
CA GLU A 99 -8.59 -23.08 26.62
C GLU A 99 -7.16 -22.60 26.28
N THR A 100 -6.33 -23.46 25.69
CA THR A 100 -4.94 -23.13 25.37
C THR A 100 -4.79 -22.07 24.24
N MET A 101 -5.81 -21.92 23.39
CA MET A 101 -5.77 -21.00 22.25
C MET A 101 -6.27 -19.57 22.57
N THR A 102 -6.80 -19.31 23.74
CA THR A 102 -7.42 -18.03 24.10
C THR A 102 -6.49 -16.85 23.90
N ASP A 103 -5.26 -16.93 24.40
CA ASP A 103 -4.28 -15.83 24.30
C ASP A 103 -3.81 -15.61 22.85
N GLU A 104 -3.72 -16.68 22.05
CA GLU A 104 -3.34 -16.59 20.65
C GLU A 104 -4.42 -15.90 19.81
N VAL A 105 -5.69 -16.23 20.06
CA VAL A 105 -6.83 -15.55 19.41
C VAL A 105 -6.87 -14.08 19.83
N ALA A 106 -6.75 -13.79 21.12
CA ALA A 106 -6.72 -12.42 21.62
C ALA A 106 -5.60 -11.59 20.96
N THR A 107 -4.40 -12.17 20.78
CA THR A 107 -3.28 -11.52 20.13
C THR A 107 -3.61 -11.18 18.66
N LYS A 108 -4.21 -12.10 17.90
CA LYS A 108 -4.61 -11.86 16.51
C LYS A 108 -5.65 -10.76 16.39
N VAL A 109 -6.70 -10.85 17.19
CA VAL A 109 -7.81 -9.89 17.22
C VAL A 109 -7.33 -8.48 17.58
N LEU A 110 -6.44 -8.35 18.56
CA LEU A 110 -5.82 -7.07 18.92
C LEU A 110 -4.92 -6.53 17.81
N GLN A 111 -4.21 -7.41 17.08
CA GLN A 111 -3.39 -7.01 15.95
C GLN A 111 -4.27 -6.50 14.80
N ASP A 112 -5.37 -7.16 14.47
CA ASP A 112 -6.29 -6.72 13.43
C ASP A 112 -6.93 -5.36 13.76
N ASN A 113 -7.32 -5.14 15.02
CA ASN A 113 -7.79 -3.83 15.48
C ASN A 113 -6.68 -2.76 15.37
N TYR A 114 -5.46 -3.08 15.79
CA TYR A 114 -4.31 -2.19 15.69
C TYR A 114 -4.03 -1.78 14.24
N ASP A 115 -4.01 -2.73 13.30
CA ASP A 115 -3.72 -2.48 11.89
C ASP A 115 -4.75 -1.56 11.24
N GLN A 116 -6.03 -1.69 11.61
CA GLN A 116 -7.09 -0.78 11.17
C GLN A 116 -6.87 0.65 11.68
N ASN A 117 -6.43 0.80 12.93
CA ASN A 117 -6.08 2.11 13.49
C ASN A 117 -4.87 2.74 12.80
N VAL A 118 -3.85 1.94 12.46
CA VAL A 118 -2.66 2.39 11.73
C VAL A 118 -3.03 2.90 10.33
N VAL A 119 -3.83 2.13 9.58
CA VAL A 119 -4.24 2.58 8.23
C VAL A 119 -5.06 3.86 8.27
N LEU A 120 -5.96 4.03 9.23
CA LEU A 120 -6.74 5.25 9.43
C LEU A 120 -5.87 6.43 9.84
N GLY A 121 -4.89 6.22 10.73
CA GLY A 121 -3.90 7.22 11.11
C GLY A 121 -3.09 7.74 9.91
N ASN A 122 -2.65 6.83 9.04
CA ASN A 122 -1.96 7.15 7.80
C ASN A 122 -2.88 7.83 6.77
N ALA A 123 -4.12 7.35 6.62
CA ALA A 123 -5.10 7.94 5.71
C ALA A 123 -5.42 9.38 6.09
N ARG A 124 -5.64 9.67 7.38
CA ARG A 124 -5.88 11.02 7.89
C ARG A 124 -4.73 11.97 7.57
N ARG A 125 -3.46 11.52 7.71
CA ARG A 125 -2.29 12.34 7.36
C ARG A 125 -2.20 12.65 5.88
N GLY A 126 -2.60 11.72 5.03
CA GLY A 126 -2.61 11.85 3.58
C GLY A 126 -3.90 12.42 3.00
N ALA A 127 -4.91 12.67 3.81
CA ALA A 127 -6.28 12.95 3.37
C ALA A 127 -6.38 14.16 2.44
N THR A 128 -5.71 15.26 2.77
CA THR A 128 -5.71 16.48 1.93
C THR A 128 -5.13 16.22 0.53
N ALA A 129 -4.05 15.43 0.44
CA ALA A 129 -3.45 15.09 -0.84
C ALA A 129 -4.29 14.10 -1.66
N LEU A 130 -5.25 13.43 -1.05
CA LEU A 130 -6.10 12.39 -1.66
C LEU A 130 -7.58 12.78 -1.77
N VAL A 131 -7.96 14.04 -1.47
CA VAL A 131 -9.36 14.52 -1.49
C VAL A 131 -10.07 14.14 -2.79
N THR A 132 -9.46 14.42 -3.94
CA THR A 132 -10.03 14.11 -5.26
C THR A 132 -10.10 12.61 -5.54
N VAL A 133 -9.18 11.83 -4.98
CA VAL A 133 -9.20 10.36 -5.08
C VAL A 133 -10.34 9.79 -4.25
N HIS A 134 -10.52 10.26 -3.00
CA HIS A 134 -11.63 9.86 -2.15
C HIS A 134 -12.97 10.18 -2.79
N GLN A 135 -13.13 11.40 -3.37
CA GLN A 135 -14.34 11.80 -4.09
C GLN A 135 -14.63 10.87 -5.27
N ARG A 136 -13.63 10.51 -6.08
CA ARG A 136 -13.82 9.58 -7.21
C ARG A 136 -14.19 8.17 -6.74
N MET A 137 -13.54 7.69 -5.68
CA MET A 137 -13.84 6.38 -5.10
C MET A 137 -15.29 6.32 -4.57
N ILE A 138 -15.75 7.36 -3.85
CA ILE A 138 -17.14 7.44 -3.38
C ILE A 138 -18.12 7.41 -4.56
N ARG A 139 -17.87 8.19 -5.61
CA ARG A 139 -18.74 8.19 -6.82
C ARG A 139 -18.78 6.82 -7.50
N GLN A 140 -17.67 6.08 -7.52
CA GLN A 140 -17.65 4.73 -8.08
C GLN A 140 -18.48 3.77 -7.22
N LEU A 141 -18.30 3.79 -5.90
CA LEU A 141 -19.07 2.95 -4.98
C LEU A 141 -20.60 3.24 -5.05
N GLU A 142 -20.99 4.51 -5.24
CA GLU A 142 -22.39 4.88 -5.50
C GLU A 142 -22.87 4.33 -6.85
N HIS A 143 -22.06 4.45 -7.89
CA HIS A 143 -22.42 3.94 -9.24
C HIS A 143 -22.58 2.41 -9.27
N GLU A 144 -21.88 1.72 -8.39
CA GLU A 144 -21.96 0.26 -8.21
C GLU A 144 -23.07 -0.17 -7.22
N ASP A 145 -23.91 0.77 -6.76
CA ASP A 145 -24.96 0.55 -5.77
C ASP A 145 -24.47 -0.06 -4.44
N LEU A 146 -23.19 0.13 -4.12
CA LEU A 146 -22.58 -0.38 -2.88
C LEU A 146 -22.71 0.61 -1.73
N LEU A 147 -22.71 1.91 -1.99
CA LEU A 147 -22.67 2.96 -0.98
C LEU A 147 -23.81 3.98 -1.19
N ASP A 148 -24.51 4.30 -0.11
CA ASP A 148 -25.41 5.47 -0.03
C ASP A 148 -24.71 6.58 0.76
N ARG A 149 -24.22 7.59 0.04
CA ARG A 149 -23.47 8.71 0.60
C ARG A 149 -24.25 9.49 1.65
N ALA A 150 -25.56 9.68 1.43
CA ALA A 150 -26.41 10.43 2.34
C ALA A 150 -26.65 9.65 3.64
N LEU A 151 -26.86 8.33 3.56
CA LEU A 151 -27.02 7.46 4.71
C LEU A 151 -25.76 7.43 5.58
N GLU A 152 -24.58 7.40 4.93
CA GLU A 152 -23.28 7.34 5.61
C GLU A 152 -22.75 8.72 6.03
N HIS A 153 -23.51 9.78 5.79
CA HIS A 153 -23.12 11.17 6.09
C HIS A 153 -21.75 11.56 5.48
N LEU A 154 -21.44 11.05 4.30
CA LEU A 154 -20.26 11.46 3.54
C LEU A 154 -20.56 12.75 2.76
N PRO A 155 -19.55 13.63 2.54
CA PRO A 155 -19.76 14.90 1.87
C PRO A 155 -20.22 14.71 0.43
N ASP A 156 -21.15 15.55 -0.02
CA ASP A 156 -21.51 15.66 -1.42
C ASP A 156 -20.42 16.39 -2.23
N ASP A 157 -20.63 16.55 -3.52
CA ASP A 157 -19.63 17.14 -4.40
C ASP A 157 -19.42 18.65 -4.15
N GLU A 158 -20.42 19.38 -3.69
CA GLU A 158 -20.34 20.78 -3.32
C GLU A 158 -19.57 20.96 -2.02
N GLU A 159 -19.83 20.11 -1.03
CA GLU A 159 -19.08 20.08 0.22
C GLU A 159 -17.62 19.67 -0.02
N PHE A 160 -17.33 18.69 -0.90
CA PHE A 160 -15.96 18.37 -1.30
C PHE A 160 -15.24 19.57 -1.92
N ALA A 161 -15.90 20.33 -2.78
CA ALA A 161 -15.32 21.53 -3.38
C ALA A 161 -15.00 22.60 -2.32
N THR A 162 -15.93 22.82 -1.38
CA THR A 162 -15.78 23.76 -0.26
C THR A 162 -14.63 23.35 0.66
N ARG A 163 -14.59 22.09 1.09
CA ARG A 163 -13.51 21.55 1.95
C ARG A 163 -12.15 21.69 1.26
N ARG A 164 -12.05 21.33 -0.02
CA ARG A 164 -10.82 21.47 -0.79
C ARG A 164 -10.34 22.91 -0.88
N ALA A 165 -11.24 23.86 -1.11
CA ALA A 165 -10.90 25.29 -1.12
C ALA A 165 -10.40 25.78 0.24
N ALA A 166 -10.91 25.21 1.34
CA ALA A 166 -10.46 25.48 2.71
C ALA A 166 -9.20 24.70 3.12
N GLY A 167 -8.66 23.82 2.27
CA GLY A 167 -7.54 22.92 2.62
C GLY A 167 -7.92 21.78 3.57
N GLU A 168 -9.23 21.50 3.68
CA GLU A 168 -9.77 20.43 4.50
C GLU A 168 -9.98 19.14 3.70
N ALA A 169 -10.13 18.02 4.42
CA ALA A 169 -10.33 16.70 3.86
C ALA A 169 -11.34 15.90 4.68
N LEU A 170 -11.49 14.61 4.35
CA LEU A 170 -12.29 13.69 5.17
C LEU A 170 -11.69 13.56 6.58
N THR A 171 -12.56 13.53 7.57
CA THR A 171 -12.23 13.26 8.98
C THR A 171 -12.00 11.76 9.19
N SER A 172 -11.43 11.38 10.35
CA SER A 172 -11.18 9.96 10.67
C SER A 172 -12.47 9.11 10.66
N PRO A 173 -13.61 9.55 11.21
CA PRO A 173 -14.87 8.81 11.10
C PRO A 173 -15.37 8.62 9.66
N GLU A 174 -15.20 9.61 8.79
CA GLU A 174 -15.55 9.49 7.36
C GLU A 174 -14.58 8.53 6.63
N LEU A 175 -13.30 8.58 6.95
CA LEU A 175 -12.30 7.64 6.43
C LEU A 175 -12.52 6.20 6.93
N ALA A 176 -13.04 6.02 8.15
CA ALA A 176 -13.40 4.72 8.69
C ALA A 176 -14.56 4.07 7.90
N VAL A 177 -15.58 4.86 7.54
CA VAL A 177 -16.65 4.42 6.64
C VAL A 177 -16.05 4.01 5.30
N LEU A 178 -15.22 4.86 4.70
CA LEU A 178 -14.63 4.56 3.39
C LEU A 178 -13.70 3.33 3.42
N LEU A 179 -13.00 3.07 4.53
CA LEU A 179 -12.23 1.83 4.72
C LEU A 179 -13.13 0.60 4.74
N ALA A 180 -14.27 0.67 5.44
CA ALA A 180 -15.23 -0.43 5.48
C ALA A 180 -15.76 -0.76 4.08
N TYR A 181 -16.18 0.25 3.32
CA TYR A 181 -16.65 0.05 1.94
C TYR A 181 -15.56 -0.41 0.98
N ALA A 182 -14.31 0.03 1.16
CA ALA A 182 -13.17 -0.49 0.40
C ALA A 182 -12.97 -2.01 0.63
N LYS A 183 -13.11 -2.46 1.88
CA LYS A 183 -13.02 -3.89 2.23
C LYS A 183 -14.20 -4.68 1.67
N ILE A 184 -15.42 -4.17 1.81
CA ILE A 184 -16.65 -4.81 1.28
C ILE A 184 -16.55 -4.98 -0.23
N ALA A 185 -16.19 -3.93 -0.97
CA ALA A 185 -16.08 -3.95 -2.41
C ALA A 185 -15.02 -4.97 -2.88
N LEU A 186 -13.81 -4.91 -2.30
CA LEU A 186 -12.75 -5.85 -2.67
C LEU A 186 -13.13 -7.28 -2.33
N LEU A 187 -13.71 -7.54 -1.16
CA LEU A 187 -14.14 -8.88 -0.77
C LEU A 187 -15.22 -9.42 -1.70
N ALA A 188 -16.17 -8.60 -2.14
CA ALA A 188 -17.20 -8.98 -3.11
C ALA A 188 -16.56 -9.41 -4.44
N GLU A 189 -15.63 -8.63 -5.00
CA GLU A 189 -14.92 -8.99 -6.23
C GLU A 189 -14.09 -10.28 -6.07
N LEU A 190 -13.41 -10.47 -4.93
CA LEU A 190 -12.61 -11.67 -4.68
C LEU A 190 -13.47 -12.94 -4.48
N ASN A 191 -14.67 -12.82 -3.98
CA ASN A 191 -15.58 -13.96 -3.85
C ASN A 191 -16.12 -14.46 -5.21
N GLU A 192 -16.10 -13.61 -6.24
CA GLU A 192 -16.51 -13.98 -7.61
C GLU A 192 -15.35 -14.53 -8.47
N CYS A 193 -14.10 -14.46 -7.98
CA CYS A 193 -12.93 -14.96 -8.71
C CYS A 193 -12.35 -16.25 -8.14
N SER A 194 -11.29 -16.77 -8.76
CA SER A 194 -10.67 -18.05 -8.40
C SER A 194 -9.46 -17.91 -7.47
N LEU A 195 -9.17 -16.73 -6.95
CA LEU A 195 -7.97 -16.44 -6.16
C LEU A 195 -7.74 -17.44 -5.03
N SER A 196 -8.77 -17.69 -4.22
CA SER A 196 -8.70 -18.60 -3.06
C SER A 196 -8.42 -20.07 -3.43
N LYS A 197 -8.60 -20.46 -4.70
CA LYS A 197 -8.32 -21.83 -5.20
C LYS A 197 -6.84 -22.06 -5.49
N ASP A 198 -6.05 -21.00 -5.59
CA ASP A 198 -4.61 -21.12 -5.83
C ASP A 198 -3.92 -21.73 -4.59
N PRO A 199 -3.12 -22.79 -4.75
CA PRO A 199 -2.41 -23.46 -3.66
C PRO A 199 -1.51 -22.51 -2.84
N TRP A 200 -1.08 -21.40 -3.41
CA TRP A 200 -0.34 -20.35 -2.69
C TRP A 200 -1.02 -19.91 -1.40
N PHE A 201 -2.35 -19.87 -1.38
CA PHE A 201 -3.12 -19.37 -0.24
C PHE A 201 -3.38 -20.42 0.87
N GLU A 202 -2.93 -21.67 0.71
CA GLU A 202 -3.03 -22.66 1.79
C GLU A 202 -2.33 -22.19 3.07
N ARG A 203 -1.16 -21.56 2.92
CA ARG A 203 -0.45 -20.97 4.05
C ARG A 203 -1.23 -19.82 4.71
N THR A 204 -1.98 -19.04 3.94
CA THR A 204 -2.85 -17.97 4.46
C THR A 204 -3.94 -18.55 5.33
N LEU A 205 -4.61 -19.60 4.83
CA LEU A 205 -5.63 -20.32 5.59
C LEU A 205 -5.07 -20.95 6.87
N LEU A 206 -3.95 -21.67 6.81
CA LEU A 206 -3.30 -22.27 7.99
C LEU A 206 -2.92 -21.20 9.02
N ASN A 207 -2.40 -20.05 8.58
CA ASN A 207 -1.99 -18.97 9.46
C ASN A 207 -3.15 -18.21 10.10
N TYR A 208 -4.36 -18.31 9.58
CA TYR A 208 -5.56 -17.77 10.23
C TYR A 208 -5.82 -18.49 11.56
N PHE A 209 -5.64 -19.83 11.61
CA PHE A 209 -5.85 -20.64 12.80
C PHE A 209 -4.66 -20.54 13.78
N PRO A 210 -4.90 -20.72 15.11
CA PRO A 210 -3.84 -20.79 16.10
C PRO A 210 -2.80 -21.87 15.81
N PRO A 211 -1.51 -21.66 16.15
CA PRO A 211 -0.44 -22.65 15.94
C PRO A 211 -0.76 -24.04 16.48
N ALA A 212 -1.44 -24.12 17.64
CA ALA A 212 -1.82 -25.41 18.24
C ALA A 212 -2.72 -26.30 17.33
N MET A 213 -3.37 -25.70 16.34
CA MET A 213 -4.22 -26.43 15.40
C MET A 213 -3.50 -26.81 14.09
N ARG A 214 -2.49 -26.06 13.67
CA ARG A 214 -1.97 -26.09 12.30
C ARG A 214 -1.42 -27.47 11.90
N ASP A 215 -0.64 -28.09 12.76
CA ASP A 215 0.00 -29.38 12.46
C ASP A 215 -0.95 -30.56 12.64
N ALA A 216 -1.71 -30.54 13.73
CA ALA A 216 -2.58 -31.66 14.10
C ALA A 216 -3.87 -31.74 13.27
N TYR A 217 -4.36 -30.61 12.78
CA TYR A 217 -5.66 -30.50 12.09
C TYR A 217 -5.56 -29.84 10.72
N ALA A 218 -4.40 -29.86 10.08
CA ALA A 218 -4.15 -29.23 8.76
C ALA A 218 -5.15 -29.69 7.68
N ILE A 219 -5.51 -30.98 7.66
CA ILE A 219 -6.48 -31.54 6.70
C ILE A 219 -7.87 -30.94 6.94
N GLY A 220 -8.35 -30.93 8.19
CA GLY A 220 -9.65 -30.36 8.54
C GLY A 220 -9.73 -28.85 8.29
N ILE A 221 -8.62 -28.12 8.47
CA ILE A 221 -8.48 -26.70 8.11
C ILE A 221 -8.56 -26.55 6.59
N GLY A 222 -7.83 -27.34 5.81
CA GLY A 222 -7.85 -27.29 4.36
C GLY A 222 -9.22 -27.54 3.75
N GLU A 223 -10.04 -28.36 4.40
CA GLU A 223 -11.42 -28.67 4.01
C GLU A 223 -12.48 -27.80 4.71
N HIS A 224 -12.10 -26.70 5.36
CA HIS A 224 -13.03 -25.84 6.07
C HIS A 224 -14.12 -25.30 5.13
N PRO A 225 -15.42 -25.36 5.51
CA PRO A 225 -16.52 -24.95 4.62
C PRO A 225 -16.47 -23.46 4.24
N LEU A 226 -15.86 -22.62 5.05
CA LEU A 226 -15.64 -21.20 4.78
C LEU A 226 -14.19 -20.88 4.36
N ARG A 227 -13.46 -21.87 3.84
CA ARG A 227 -12.07 -21.74 3.42
C ARG A 227 -11.83 -20.53 2.53
N ASP A 228 -12.64 -20.39 1.50
CA ASP A 228 -12.47 -19.33 0.51
C ASP A 228 -12.75 -17.95 1.11
N GLN A 229 -13.80 -17.83 1.92
CA GLN A 229 -14.15 -16.58 2.61
C GLN A 229 -13.07 -16.17 3.60
N ILE A 230 -12.50 -17.11 4.36
CA ILE A 230 -11.39 -16.83 5.29
C ILE A 230 -10.19 -16.30 4.52
N ILE A 231 -9.78 -16.96 3.44
CA ILE A 231 -8.65 -16.52 2.61
C ILE A 231 -8.90 -15.11 2.06
N ASN A 232 -10.05 -14.88 1.43
CA ASN A 232 -10.38 -13.61 0.81
C ASN A 232 -10.45 -12.47 1.85
N THR A 233 -10.97 -12.73 3.05
CA THR A 233 -11.01 -11.75 4.15
C THR A 233 -9.62 -11.40 4.65
N VAL A 234 -8.76 -12.41 4.91
CA VAL A 234 -7.38 -12.18 5.36
C VAL A 234 -6.58 -11.40 4.32
N VAL A 235 -6.70 -11.75 3.04
CA VAL A 235 -6.03 -11.07 1.93
C VAL A 235 -6.51 -9.63 1.81
N THR A 236 -7.83 -9.40 1.86
CA THR A 236 -8.43 -8.06 1.82
C THR A 236 -7.91 -7.18 2.96
N ASN A 237 -7.93 -7.70 4.19
CA ASN A 237 -7.45 -6.97 5.36
C ASN A 237 -5.94 -6.64 5.24
N ARG A 238 -5.10 -7.63 4.96
CA ARG A 238 -3.65 -7.44 4.79
C ARG A 238 -3.35 -6.37 3.76
N LEU A 239 -3.98 -6.46 2.59
CA LEU A 239 -3.71 -5.56 1.48
C LEU A 239 -4.13 -4.12 1.78
N LEU A 240 -5.35 -3.90 2.30
CA LEU A 240 -5.84 -2.55 2.56
C LEU A 240 -5.21 -1.93 3.82
N ASN A 241 -4.88 -2.73 4.84
CA ASN A 241 -4.20 -2.23 6.03
C ASN A 241 -2.78 -1.71 5.71
N VAL A 242 -2.05 -2.38 4.82
CA VAL A 242 -0.72 -1.93 4.38
C VAL A 242 -0.81 -0.94 3.23
N GLY A 243 -1.52 -1.26 2.15
CA GLY A 243 -1.61 -0.43 0.94
C GLY A 243 -2.42 0.87 1.14
N GLY A 244 -3.42 0.85 2.02
CA GLY A 244 -4.31 1.98 2.33
C GLY A 244 -5.64 1.93 1.60
N ILE A 245 -6.60 2.73 2.09
CA ILE A 245 -8.01 2.73 1.68
C ILE A 245 -8.21 2.77 0.16
N THR A 246 -7.47 3.61 -0.54
CA THR A 246 -7.63 3.84 -1.98
C THR A 246 -6.68 3.00 -2.84
N PHE A 247 -5.96 2.05 -2.28
CA PHE A 247 -4.88 1.34 -2.97
C PHE A 247 -5.39 0.56 -4.18
N VAL A 248 -6.37 -0.33 -3.97
CA VAL A 248 -6.95 -1.17 -5.03
C VAL A 248 -7.69 -0.30 -6.04
N PHE A 249 -8.57 0.60 -5.58
CA PHE A 249 -9.27 1.54 -6.44
C PHE A 249 -8.33 2.29 -7.42
N ARG A 250 -7.23 2.86 -6.91
CA ARG A 250 -6.26 3.56 -7.75
C ARG A 250 -5.54 2.62 -8.72
N ALA A 251 -5.19 1.41 -8.27
CA ALA A 251 -4.54 0.44 -9.15
C ALA A 251 -5.46 0.03 -10.31
N GLN A 252 -6.73 -0.26 -10.04
CA GLN A 252 -7.74 -0.57 -11.05
C GLN A 252 -7.98 0.63 -11.99
N GLU A 253 -8.18 1.84 -11.43
CA GLU A 253 -8.40 3.07 -12.21
C GLU A 253 -7.23 3.38 -13.16
N GLU A 254 -6.00 3.16 -12.71
CA GLU A 254 -4.77 3.50 -13.44
C GLU A 254 -4.34 2.43 -14.46
N THR A 255 -4.67 1.17 -14.24
CA THR A 255 -4.19 0.05 -15.07
C THR A 255 -5.29 -0.68 -15.84
N GLY A 256 -6.55 -0.55 -15.41
CA GLY A 256 -7.66 -1.35 -15.93
C GLY A 256 -7.64 -2.82 -15.49
N ALA A 257 -6.78 -3.17 -14.53
CA ALA A 257 -6.66 -4.53 -14.02
C ALA A 257 -7.88 -4.92 -13.15
N SER A 258 -8.21 -6.21 -13.11
CA SER A 258 -9.20 -6.75 -12.18
C SER A 258 -8.69 -6.74 -10.74
N ALA A 259 -9.59 -6.88 -9.76
CA ALA A 259 -9.20 -7.01 -8.35
C ALA A 259 -8.25 -8.19 -8.12
N GLU A 260 -8.52 -9.34 -8.73
CA GLU A 260 -7.63 -10.51 -8.64
C GLU A 260 -6.22 -10.21 -9.14
N GLN A 261 -6.10 -9.56 -10.30
CA GLN A 261 -4.79 -9.17 -10.84
C GLN A 261 -4.06 -8.19 -9.92
N VAL A 262 -4.76 -7.17 -9.38
CA VAL A 262 -4.18 -6.22 -8.42
C VAL A 262 -3.71 -6.95 -7.16
N VAL A 263 -4.50 -7.86 -6.62
CA VAL A 263 -4.15 -8.64 -5.42
C VAL A 263 -2.94 -9.53 -5.69
N ARG A 264 -2.90 -10.28 -6.79
CA ARG A 264 -1.75 -11.12 -7.14
C ARG A 264 -0.48 -10.30 -7.30
N ALA A 265 -0.53 -9.19 -8.01
CA ALA A 265 0.60 -8.27 -8.19
C ALA A 265 1.08 -7.68 -6.85
N ALA A 266 0.15 -7.27 -5.99
CA ALA A 266 0.48 -6.69 -4.70
C ALA A 266 1.07 -7.71 -3.74
N LEU A 267 0.52 -8.92 -3.66
CA LEU A 267 1.07 -9.99 -2.82
C LEU A 267 2.44 -10.44 -3.30
N THR A 268 2.64 -10.54 -4.62
CA THR A 268 3.99 -10.78 -5.18
C THR A 268 4.98 -9.71 -4.74
N ALA A 269 4.60 -8.43 -4.84
CA ALA A 269 5.44 -7.33 -4.37
C ALA A 269 5.70 -7.40 -2.86
N MET A 270 4.69 -7.74 -2.05
CA MET A 270 4.84 -7.86 -0.59
C MET A 270 5.85 -8.96 -0.22
N GLU A 271 5.81 -10.09 -0.89
CA GLU A 271 6.74 -11.21 -0.66
C GLU A 271 8.16 -10.88 -1.15
N VAL A 272 8.28 -10.39 -2.38
CA VAL A 272 9.57 -10.09 -3.03
C VAL A 272 10.38 -9.05 -2.24
N PHE A 273 9.70 -8.06 -1.68
CA PHE A 273 10.33 -6.96 -0.93
C PHE A 273 10.24 -7.10 0.60
N ALA A 274 9.75 -8.22 1.12
CA ALA A 274 9.56 -8.45 2.56
C ALA A 274 8.81 -7.29 3.25
N ILE A 275 7.73 -6.80 2.63
CA ILE A 275 6.96 -5.62 3.07
C ILE A 275 6.43 -5.79 4.49
N ASP A 276 5.95 -6.99 4.84
CA ASP A 276 5.41 -7.24 6.18
C ASP A 276 6.48 -7.16 7.27
N GLU A 277 7.71 -7.57 6.98
CA GLU A 277 8.83 -7.45 7.92
C GLU A 277 9.17 -5.98 8.16
N MET A 278 9.30 -5.19 7.08
CA MET A 278 9.55 -3.75 7.17
C MET A 278 8.43 -3.05 7.96
N TRP A 279 7.18 -3.40 7.68
CA TRP A 279 6.01 -2.87 8.38
C TRP A 279 6.03 -3.21 9.86
N GLY A 280 6.32 -4.47 10.19
CA GLY A 280 6.44 -4.96 11.56
C GLY A 280 7.56 -4.27 12.35
N TRP A 281 8.71 -3.99 11.73
CA TRP A 281 9.79 -3.25 12.39
C TRP A 281 9.39 -1.82 12.74
N VAL A 282 8.66 -1.13 11.85
CA VAL A 282 8.15 0.22 12.15
C VAL A 282 7.11 0.19 13.25
N ASN A 283 6.21 -0.80 13.27
CA ASN A 283 5.18 -0.94 14.32
C ASN A 283 5.78 -1.19 15.71
N LYS A 284 6.91 -1.89 15.79
CA LYS A 284 7.63 -2.09 17.07
C LYS A 284 8.19 -0.80 17.69
N LEU A 285 8.20 0.30 16.94
CA LEU A 285 8.63 1.61 17.44
C LEU A 285 7.51 2.39 18.14
N ASP A 286 6.36 1.80 18.36
CA ASP A 286 5.25 2.41 19.08
C ASP A 286 5.69 2.92 20.44
N ASN A 287 5.31 4.16 20.76
CA ASN A 287 5.70 4.88 21.97
C ASN A 287 7.21 5.13 22.15
N GLN A 288 8.05 4.78 21.17
CA GLN A 288 9.48 5.01 21.19
C GLN A 288 9.88 6.23 20.35
N ILE A 289 9.15 6.45 19.22
CA ILE A 289 9.36 7.60 18.34
C ILE A 289 8.04 8.34 18.10
N PRO A 290 8.08 9.60 17.65
CA PRO A 290 6.86 10.32 17.27
C PRO A 290 6.09 9.59 16.17
N THR A 291 4.75 9.51 16.31
CA THR A 291 3.87 8.88 15.29
C THR A 291 4.03 9.50 13.89
N THR A 292 4.49 10.77 13.83
CA THR A 292 4.82 11.44 12.56
C THR A 292 5.99 10.77 11.85
N ALA A 293 7.01 10.37 12.61
CA ALA A 293 8.17 9.65 12.09
C ALA A 293 7.79 8.24 11.63
N GLN A 294 7.03 7.51 12.47
CA GLN A 294 6.51 6.19 12.10
C GLN A 294 5.73 6.23 10.78
N SER A 295 4.76 7.16 10.67
CA SER A 295 3.97 7.30 9.45
C SER A 295 4.80 7.69 8.23
N ALA A 296 5.90 8.42 8.41
CA ALA A 296 6.80 8.76 7.32
C ALA A 296 7.58 7.53 6.82
N LEU A 297 8.03 6.65 7.73
CA LEU A 297 8.65 5.36 7.38
C LEU A 297 7.66 4.43 6.68
N GLN A 298 6.46 4.28 7.22
CA GLN A 298 5.39 3.51 6.62
C GLN A 298 5.00 4.02 5.23
N LEU A 299 5.07 5.33 4.99
CA LEU A 299 4.78 5.91 3.68
C LEU A 299 5.79 5.45 2.62
N GLU A 300 7.07 5.32 2.94
CA GLU A 300 8.07 4.81 1.98
C GLU A 300 7.82 3.34 1.65
N THR A 301 7.49 2.51 2.64
CA THR A 301 7.08 1.11 2.41
C THR A 301 5.84 1.03 1.51
N ARG A 302 4.83 1.87 1.74
CA ARG A 302 3.64 1.95 0.88
C ARG A 302 3.95 2.44 -0.53
N ARG A 303 4.89 3.36 -0.70
CA ARG A 303 5.35 3.81 -2.02
C ARG A 303 6.04 2.69 -2.80
N LEU A 304 6.85 1.89 -2.10
CA LEU A 304 7.47 0.71 -2.70
C LEU A 304 6.40 -0.28 -3.17
N LEU A 305 5.46 -0.66 -2.30
CA LEU A 305 4.34 -1.55 -2.64
C LEU A 305 3.52 -1.00 -3.82
N ASP A 306 3.16 0.27 -3.79
CA ASP A 306 2.37 0.95 -4.82
C ASP A 306 3.07 0.91 -6.20
N ARG A 307 4.37 1.16 -6.25
CA ARG A 307 5.16 1.11 -7.49
C ARG A 307 5.37 -0.30 -8.00
N ALA A 308 5.75 -1.22 -7.11
CA ALA A 308 5.99 -2.61 -7.47
C ALA A 308 4.72 -3.29 -7.99
N THR A 309 3.58 -3.07 -7.34
CA THR A 309 2.29 -3.59 -7.82
C THR A 309 1.99 -3.13 -9.25
N ARG A 310 2.15 -1.84 -9.55
CA ARG A 310 1.93 -1.33 -10.90
C ARG A 310 2.95 -1.83 -11.91
N TRP A 311 4.18 -2.03 -11.47
CA TRP A 311 5.21 -2.63 -12.31
C TRP A 311 4.81 -4.05 -12.71
N PHE A 312 4.37 -4.90 -11.78
CA PHE A 312 3.91 -6.24 -12.08
C PHE A 312 2.70 -6.23 -13.03
N LEU A 313 1.72 -5.36 -12.79
CA LEU A 313 0.53 -5.23 -13.64
C LEU A 313 0.85 -4.77 -15.08
N GLN A 314 1.93 -4.03 -15.28
CA GLN A 314 2.33 -3.52 -16.60
C GLN A 314 3.37 -4.39 -17.32
N SER A 315 4.23 -5.07 -16.56
CA SER A 315 5.36 -5.82 -17.12
C SER A 315 5.08 -7.31 -17.26
N ARG A 316 4.04 -7.82 -16.61
CA ARG A 316 3.61 -9.22 -16.73
C ARG A 316 2.29 -9.30 -17.49
N THR A 317 2.27 -10.12 -18.55
CA THR A 317 1.07 -10.37 -19.36
C THR A 317 0.38 -11.63 -18.87
N GLY A 318 -0.94 -11.56 -18.60
CA GLY A 318 -1.73 -12.68 -18.12
C GLY A 318 -1.81 -12.76 -16.59
N ASP A 319 -2.17 -13.95 -16.10
CA ASP A 319 -2.30 -14.17 -14.66
C ASP A 319 -0.93 -14.32 -14.00
N ILE A 320 -0.70 -13.53 -12.94
CA ILE A 320 0.54 -13.57 -12.16
C ILE A 320 0.53 -14.84 -11.27
N ASP A 321 1.47 -15.74 -11.50
CA ASP A 321 1.79 -16.83 -10.59
C ASP A 321 2.71 -16.29 -9.49
N ILE A 322 2.15 -16.11 -8.28
CA ILE A 322 2.87 -15.50 -7.15
C ILE A 322 4.14 -16.30 -6.80
N ALA A 323 4.04 -17.63 -6.75
CA ALA A 323 5.15 -18.50 -6.38
C ALA A 323 6.31 -18.38 -7.39
N GLN A 324 5.98 -18.39 -8.68
CA GLN A 324 6.96 -18.29 -9.76
C GLN A 324 7.65 -16.93 -9.76
N GLU A 325 6.89 -15.84 -9.67
CA GLU A 325 7.47 -14.49 -9.65
C GLU A 325 8.34 -14.24 -8.41
N VAL A 326 7.88 -14.71 -7.24
CA VAL A 326 8.70 -14.64 -6.02
C VAL A 326 10.00 -15.41 -6.18
N ALA A 327 9.96 -16.63 -6.69
CA ALA A 327 11.17 -17.44 -6.94
C ALA A 327 12.12 -16.77 -7.94
N TYR A 328 11.58 -16.02 -8.90
CA TYR A 328 12.36 -15.33 -9.91
C TYR A 328 13.06 -14.07 -9.37
N PHE A 329 12.34 -13.21 -8.61
CA PHE A 329 12.86 -11.91 -8.19
C PHE A 329 13.57 -11.92 -6.83
N ALA A 330 13.12 -12.72 -5.87
CA ALA A 330 13.62 -12.68 -4.51
C ALA A 330 15.14 -12.90 -4.41
N PRO A 331 15.81 -13.77 -5.20
CA PRO A 331 17.25 -13.96 -5.12
C PRO A 331 18.06 -12.67 -5.36
N VAL A 332 17.76 -11.93 -6.42
CA VAL A 332 18.48 -10.68 -6.75
C VAL A 332 18.14 -9.59 -5.73
N ILE A 333 16.87 -9.46 -5.37
CA ILE A 333 16.43 -8.43 -4.45
C ILE A 333 16.98 -8.65 -3.05
N SER A 334 16.91 -9.87 -2.49
CA SER A 334 17.46 -10.17 -1.16
C SER A 334 18.97 -9.98 -1.10
N GLN A 335 19.69 -10.29 -2.19
CA GLN A 335 21.14 -10.11 -2.27
C GLN A 335 21.53 -8.62 -2.23
N HIS A 336 20.76 -7.73 -2.87
CA HIS A 336 21.16 -6.35 -3.12
C HIS A 336 20.38 -5.29 -2.34
N ALA A 337 19.21 -5.61 -1.76
CA ALA A 337 18.35 -4.62 -1.10
C ALA A 337 19.08 -3.78 -0.04
N HIS A 338 19.91 -4.40 0.78
CA HIS A 338 20.70 -3.68 1.81
C HIS A 338 21.92 -2.95 1.26
N GLY A 339 22.42 -3.34 0.08
CA GLY A 339 23.65 -2.80 -0.50
C GLY A 339 23.45 -1.78 -1.62
N VAL A 340 22.25 -1.68 -2.17
CA VAL A 340 21.95 -0.82 -3.34
C VAL A 340 22.34 0.63 -3.11
N SER A 341 22.14 1.15 -1.90
CA SER A 341 22.47 2.52 -1.54
C SER A 341 23.95 2.90 -1.75
N SER A 342 24.85 1.94 -1.62
CA SER A 342 26.30 2.13 -1.87
C SER A 342 26.66 2.28 -3.36
N MET A 343 25.73 1.96 -4.25
CA MET A 343 25.90 2.02 -5.70
C MET A 343 25.24 3.25 -6.34
N LEU A 344 24.48 4.01 -5.54
CA LEU A 344 23.83 5.26 -5.98
C LEU A 344 24.86 6.34 -6.29
N GLN A 345 24.58 7.19 -7.25
CA GLN A 345 25.46 8.27 -7.70
C GLN A 345 24.70 9.62 -7.73
N GLY A 346 25.45 10.70 -7.78
CA GLY A 346 24.91 12.05 -8.03
C GLY A 346 23.69 12.42 -7.19
N ASN A 347 22.60 12.77 -7.86
CA ASN A 347 21.36 13.21 -7.23
C ASN A 347 20.65 12.12 -6.42
N GLU A 348 20.74 10.87 -6.85
CA GLU A 348 20.15 9.72 -6.13
C GLU A 348 20.85 9.52 -4.79
N ALA A 349 22.17 9.51 -4.77
CA ALA A 349 22.96 9.42 -3.53
C ALA A 349 22.64 10.60 -2.59
N ALA A 350 22.60 11.83 -3.11
CA ALA A 350 22.24 13.00 -2.33
C ALA A 350 20.81 12.95 -1.77
N ARG A 351 19.85 12.40 -2.53
CA ARG A 351 18.48 12.17 -2.07
C ARG A 351 18.43 11.14 -0.94
N TYR A 352 19.11 10.03 -1.11
CA TYR A 352 19.20 8.97 -0.11
C TYR A 352 19.75 9.51 1.23
N GLU A 353 20.87 10.24 1.20
CA GLU A 353 21.46 10.80 2.42
C GLU A 353 20.55 11.84 3.10
N ARG A 354 19.88 12.70 2.33
CA ARG A 354 18.90 13.65 2.88
C ARG A 354 17.70 12.95 3.55
N LEU A 355 17.17 11.90 2.93
CA LEU A 355 16.05 11.14 3.51
C LEU A 355 16.48 10.39 4.76
N THR A 356 17.63 9.74 4.73
CA THR A 356 18.21 9.04 5.88
C THR A 356 18.39 10.00 7.06
N SER A 357 19.04 11.14 6.85
CA SER A 357 19.25 12.15 7.89
C SER A 357 17.92 12.64 8.47
N ARG A 358 16.93 12.92 7.61
CA ARG A 358 15.60 13.36 8.04
C ARG A 358 14.89 12.33 8.92
N PHE A 359 14.99 11.04 8.60
CA PHE A 359 14.39 9.99 9.41
C PHE A 359 15.11 9.82 10.76
N ILE A 360 16.45 9.89 10.78
CA ILE A 360 17.23 9.83 12.02
C ILE A 360 16.91 11.03 12.92
N GLU A 361 16.86 12.24 12.37
CA GLU A 361 16.49 13.46 13.09
C GLU A 361 15.07 13.38 13.68
N ALA A 362 14.17 12.66 12.99
CA ALA A 362 12.82 12.38 13.48
C ALA A 362 12.77 11.29 14.56
N GLY A 363 13.90 10.66 14.89
CA GLY A 363 14.03 9.65 15.94
C GLY A 363 14.02 8.19 15.46
N ALA A 364 14.02 7.95 14.13
CA ALA A 364 14.07 6.58 13.62
C ALA A 364 15.45 5.94 13.88
N PRO A 365 15.52 4.64 14.20
CA PRO A 365 16.78 3.90 14.21
C PRO A 365 17.49 3.99 12.84
N GLU A 366 18.83 4.15 12.86
CA GLU A 366 19.60 4.38 11.65
C GLU A 366 19.39 3.32 10.58
N GLU A 367 19.34 2.05 10.96
CA GLU A 367 19.11 0.94 10.03
C GLU A 367 17.76 1.06 9.30
N LEU A 368 16.67 1.32 10.03
CA LEU A 368 15.35 1.54 9.44
C LEU A 368 15.29 2.84 8.60
N ALA A 369 15.97 3.89 9.03
CA ALA A 369 16.07 5.13 8.28
C ALA A 369 16.73 4.91 6.92
N ARG A 370 17.85 4.17 6.88
CA ARG A 370 18.56 3.80 5.65
C ARG A 370 17.71 2.92 4.73
N GLN A 371 17.04 1.93 5.30
CA GLN A 371 16.17 1.03 4.55
C GLN A 371 14.97 1.77 3.95
N ALA A 372 14.29 2.60 4.72
CA ALA A 372 13.19 3.42 4.22
C ALA A 372 13.65 4.41 3.13
N ALA A 373 14.82 5.04 3.31
CA ALA A 373 15.37 5.99 2.36
C ALA A 373 15.72 5.34 1.00
N SER A 374 16.13 4.06 0.98
CA SER A 374 16.47 3.31 -0.23
C SER A 374 15.29 2.57 -0.88
N SER A 375 14.10 2.61 -0.31
CA SER A 375 12.94 1.81 -0.78
C SER A 375 12.66 1.97 -2.27
N LEU A 376 12.78 3.19 -2.80
CA LEU A 376 12.54 3.46 -4.22
C LEU A 376 13.70 3.07 -5.13
N ASP A 377 14.90 2.93 -4.59
CA ASP A 377 16.07 2.44 -5.32
C ASP A 377 16.05 0.91 -5.35
N VAL A 378 15.61 0.28 -4.26
CA VAL A 378 15.34 -1.18 -4.18
C VAL A 378 14.27 -1.61 -5.18
N PHE A 379 13.24 -0.80 -5.42
CA PHE A 379 12.23 -1.04 -6.45
C PHE A 379 12.84 -1.30 -7.84
N LEU A 380 13.91 -0.59 -8.20
CA LEU A 380 14.58 -0.70 -9.50
C LEU A 380 15.23 -2.07 -9.75
N LEU A 381 15.42 -2.86 -8.67
CA LEU A 381 15.93 -4.23 -8.78
C LEU A 381 14.98 -5.16 -9.56
N LEU A 382 13.71 -4.80 -9.75
CA LEU A 382 12.80 -5.52 -10.66
C LEU A 382 13.27 -5.43 -12.10
N ASP A 383 13.51 -4.22 -12.62
CA ASP A 383 14.02 -4.02 -13.97
C ASP A 383 15.41 -4.65 -14.14
N ILE A 384 16.27 -4.50 -13.13
CA ILE A 384 17.62 -5.06 -13.10
C ILE A 384 17.57 -6.59 -13.18
N SER A 385 16.66 -7.25 -12.46
CA SER A 385 16.49 -8.70 -12.52
C SER A 385 16.12 -9.17 -13.94
N ASP A 386 15.20 -8.47 -14.59
CA ASP A 386 14.81 -8.79 -15.97
C ASP A 386 15.97 -8.57 -16.95
N ILE A 387 16.75 -7.50 -16.77
CA ILE A 387 17.94 -7.25 -17.60
C ILE A 387 18.97 -8.37 -17.40
N CYS A 388 19.27 -8.77 -16.15
CA CYS A 388 20.20 -9.87 -15.85
C CYS A 388 19.79 -11.18 -16.53
N ALA A 389 18.52 -11.54 -16.42
CA ALA A 389 18.01 -12.77 -17.02
C ALA A 389 18.07 -12.75 -18.56
N ARG A 390 17.81 -11.58 -19.19
CA ARG A 390 17.87 -11.42 -20.64
C ARG A 390 19.31 -11.42 -21.18
N THR A 391 20.23 -10.76 -20.48
CA THR A 391 21.58 -10.50 -20.98
C THR A 391 22.63 -11.49 -20.44
N ASN A 392 22.25 -12.30 -19.46
CA ASN A 392 23.15 -13.21 -18.71
C ASN A 392 24.35 -12.48 -18.04
N GLU A 393 24.18 -11.19 -17.71
CA GLU A 393 25.13 -10.38 -16.97
C GLU A 393 24.94 -10.54 -15.46
N SER A 394 26.02 -10.31 -14.69
CA SER A 394 25.93 -10.32 -13.24
C SER A 394 25.12 -9.13 -12.71
N SER A 395 24.34 -9.34 -11.66
CA SER A 395 23.51 -8.29 -11.05
C SER A 395 24.33 -7.08 -10.59
N ASP A 396 25.53 -7.28 -10.03
CA ASP A 396 26.45 -6.20 -9.66
C ASP A 396 26.84 -5.32 -10.86
N SER A 397 27.13 -5.93 -12.01
CA SER A 397 27.47 -5.20 -13.24
C SER A 397 26.28 -4.38 -13.75
N VAL A 398 25.09 -4.99 -13.80
CA VAL A 398 23.86 -4.33 -14.27
C VAL A 398 23.46 -3.20 -13.34
N ILE A 399 23.49 -3.37 -12.01
CA ILE A 399 23.16 -2.33 -11.01
C ILE A 399 24.07 -1.11 -11.22
N ARG A 400 25.39 -1.32 -11.29
CA ARG A 400 26.34 -0.22 -11.49
C ARG A 400 26.11 0.51 -12.80
N LEU A 401 25.86 -0.21 -13.88
CA LEU A 401 25.58 0.37 -15.18
C LEU A 401 24.28 1.18 -15.17
N TYR A 402 23.24 0.63 -14.57
CA TYR A 402 21.92 1.25 -14.46
C TYR A 402 22.01 2.61 -13.72
N PHE A 403 22.58 2.63 -12.52
CA PHE A 403 22.71 3.87 -11.74
C PHE A 403 23.69 4.87 -12.37
N THR A 404 24.74 4.41 -13.05
CA THR A 404 25.64 5.30 -13.77
C THR A 404 24.93 5.97 -14.95
N LEU A 405 24.07 5.24 -15.68
CA LEU A 405 23.24 5.79 -16.76
C LEU A 405 22.16 6.73 -16.19
N SER A 406 21.53 6.36 -15.09
CA SER A 406 20.53 7.17 -14.40
C SER A 406 21.08 8.55 -14.01
N ASP A 407 22.25 8.60 -13.38
CA ASP A 407 22.94 9.86 -13.04
C ASP A 407 23.32 10.64 -14.31
N ARG A 408 23.87 9.96 -15.31
CA ARG A 408 24.40 10.58 -16.53
C ARG A 408 23.33 11.26 -17.40
N TYR A 409 22.08 10.80 -17.32
CA TYR A 409 20.93 11.34 -18.03
C TYR A 409 19.91 12.04 -17.12
N ASP A 410 20.28 12.41 -15.91
CA ASP A 410 19.43 13.14 -14.93
C ASP A 410 18.06 12.50 -14.68
N MET A 411 18.01 11.15 -14.60
CA MET A 411 16.75 10.42 -14.46
C MET A 411 16.06 10.72 -13.14
N ASP A 412 16.81 10.86 -12.01
CA ASP A 412 16.24 11.21 -10.71
C ASP A 412 15.56 12.59 -10.74
N GLN A 413 16.16 13.57 -11.39
CA GLN A 413 15.56 14.90 -11.58
C GLN A 413 14.28 14.83 -12.39
N THR A 414 14.28 14.07 -13.48
CA THR A 414 13.10 13.86 -14.32
C THR A 414 11.98 13.18 -13.51
N LEU A 415 12.31 12.17 -12.71
CA LEU A 415 11.37 11.47 -11.83
C LEU A 415 10.77 12.39 -10.77
N LEU A 416 11.58 13.27 -10.16
CA LEU A 416 11.11 14.26 -9.19
C LEU A 416 10.11 15.22 -9.83
N ARG A 417 10.37 15.69 -11.06
CA ARG A 417 9.48 16.57 -11.83
C ARG A 417 8.17 15.88 -12.20
N ILE A 418 8.22 14.64 -12.67
CA ILE A 418 7.02 13.82 -12.90
C ILE A 418 6.22 13.67 -11.61
N THR A 419 6.89 13.45 -10.50
CA THR A 419 6.23 13.29 -9.19
C THR A 419 5.56 14.57 -8.71
N ALA A 420 6.07 15.74 -9.09
CA ALA A 420 5.51 17.06 -8.76
C ALA A 420 4.33 17.46 -9.65
N LEU A 421 4.06 16.79 -10.77
CA LEU A 421 2.89 17.07 -11.61
C LEU A 421 1.58 16.94 -10.82
N ASP A 422 0.63 17.79 -11.18
CA ASP A 422 -0.72 17.76 -10.62
C ASP A 422 -1.40 16.40 -10.84
N ARG A 423 -2.28 16.04 -9.91
CA ARG A 423 -3.12 14.83 -9.92
C ARG A 423 -4.56 15.13 -9.50
N GLY A 424 -4.98 16.39 -9.71
CA GLY A 424 -6.29 16.89 -9.29
C GLY A 424 -7.46 16.21 -9.97
N ASP A 425 -7.26 15.66 -11.17
CA ASP A 425 -8.26 14.89 -11.89
C ASP A 425 -7.70 13.52 -12.35
N ARG A 426 -8.61 12.67 -12.86
CA ARG A 426 -8.28 11.32 -13.31
C ARG A 426 -7.20 11.31 -14.40
N TRP A 427 -7.36 12.17 -15.41
CA TRP A 427 -6.48 12.17 -16.57
C TRP A 427 -5.06 12.63 -16.22
N SER A 428 -4.94 13.64 -15.38
CA SER A 428 -3.66 14.09 -14.83
C SER A 428 -2.96 12.99 -14.01
N ALA A 429 -3.72 12.24 -13.20
CA ALA A 429 -3.19 11.10 -12.45
C ALA A 429 -2.67 9.98 -13.38
N LEU A 430 -3.46 9.61 -14.41
CA LEU A 430 -3.10 8.61 -15.42
C LEU A 430 -1.86 9.04 -16.23
N ALA A 431 -1.84 10.29 -16.70
CA ALA A 431 -0.72 10.82 -17.46
C ALA A 431 0.58 10.82 -16.65
N ARG A 432 0.51 11.23 -15.38
CA ARG A 432 1.66 11.20 -14.48
C ARG A 432 2.17 9.78 -14.23
N GLN A 433 1.26 8.82 -14.10
CA GLN A 433 1.63 7.40 -13.94
C GLN A 433 2.27 6.85 -15.22
N ALA A 434 1.72 7.16 -16.40
CA ALA A 434 2.28 6.77 -17.68
C ALA A 434 3.70 7.30 -17.87
N LEU A 435 3.93 8.61 -17.62
CA LEU A 435 5.27 9.20 -17.72
C LEU A 435 6.28 8.53 -16.79
N ARG A 436 5.85 8.14 -15.58
CA ARG A 436 6.73 7.44 -14.63
C ARG A 436 7.11 6.05 -15.15
N SER A 437 6.15 5.28 -15.62
CA SER A 437 6.39 3.96 -16.18
C SER A 437 7.29 4.04 -17.41
N ASP A 438 7.04 5.01 -18.29
CA ASP A 438 7.84 5.29 -19.48
C ASP A 438 9.30 5.62 -19.14
N LEU A 439 9.53 6.37 -18.04
CA LEU A 439 10.87 6.73 -17.60
C LEU A 439 11.65 5.48 -17.11
N TYR A 440 11.03 4.63 -16.29
CA TYR A 440 11.66 3.39 -15.85
C TYR A 440 11.95 2.44 -17.01
N GLN A 441 11.01 2.28 -17.93
CA GLN A 441 11.22 1.47 -19.14
C GLN A 441 12.34 2.02 -20.01
N ALA A 442 12.45 3.35 -20.16
CA ALA A 442 13.50 3.97 -20.97
C ALA A 442 14.89 3.70 -20.39
N ILE A 443 15.08 3.87 -19.08
CA ILE A 443 16.39 3.60 -18.45
C ILE A 443 16.74 2.11 -18.49
N ALA A 444 15.78 1.23 -18.25
CA ALA A 444 15.97 -0.22 -18.34
C ALA A 444 16.39 -0.64 -19.76
N ALA A 445 15.69 -0.13 -20.78
CA ALA A 445 16.01 -0.40 -22.19
C ALA A 445 17.37 0.18 -22.60
N LEU A 446 17.70 1.40 -22.15
CA LEU A 446 19.00 2.01 -22.39
C LEU A 446 20.13 1.17 -21.77
N THR A 447 19.95 0.73 -20.53
CA THR A 447 20.91 -0.13 -19.84
C THR A 447 21.16 -1.41 -20.62
N ALA A 448 20.09 -2.06 -21.06
CA ALA A 448 20.18 -3.25 -21.86
C ALA A 448 20.86 -3.02 -23.23
N THR A 449 20.56 -1.90 -23.89
CA THR A 449 21.20 -1.53 -25.17
C THR A 449 22.71 -1.34 -25.00
N VAL A 450 23.16 -0.70 -23.94
CA VAL A 450 24.59 -0.54 -23.64
C VAL A 450 25.26 -1.89 -23.37
N ILE A 451 24.55 -2.79 -22.65
CA ILE A 451 25.04 -4.16 -22.40
C ILE A 451 25.20 -4.93 -23.72
N ASP A 452 24.19 -4.91 -24.57
CA ASP A 452 24.19 -5.65 -25.85
C ASP A 452 25.25 -5.12 -26.83
N PHE A 453 25.63 -3.84 -26.71
CA PHE A 453 26.62 -3.20 -27.58
C PHE A 453 28.07 -3.43 -27.13
N THR A 454 28.33 -3.77 -25.86
CA THR A 454 29.67 -3.76 -25.25
C THR A 454 30.03 -5.10 -24.65
N ASP A 455 31.34 -5.33 -24.46
CA ASP A 455 31.86 -6.55 -23.84
C ASP A 455 31.68 -6.52 -22.30
N SER A 456 31.26 -7.64 -21.72
CA SER A 456 31.01 -7.80 -20.26
C SER A 456 32.28 -7.60 -19.41
N SER A 457 33.48 -7.83 -19.95
CA SER A 457 34.77 -7.61 -19.26
C SER A 457 35.12 -6.12 -19.11
N THR A 458 34.42 -5.22 -19.81
CA THR A 458 34.68 -3.78 -19.80
C THR A 458 34.01 -3.13 -18.57
N PRO A 459 34.71 -2.24 -17.84
CA PRO A 459 34.11 -1.52 -16.72
C PRO A 459 32.90 -0.66 -17.13
N PRO A 460 31.87 -0.48 -16.26
CA PRO A 460 30.61 0.20 -16.62
C PRO A 460 30.80 1.59 -17.28
N GLN A 461 31.68 2.42 -16.74
CA GLN A 461 31.94 3.76 -17.29
C GLN A 461 32.50 3.71 -18.72
N GLN A 462 33.41 2.75 -18.99
CA GLN A 462 33.97 2.57 -20.33
C GLN A 462 32.92 2.01 -21.31
N ARG A 463 32.05 1.12 -20.86
CA ARG A 463 30.91 0.62 -21.66
C ARG A 463 30.03 1.77 -22.11
N ILE A 464 29.67 2.65 -21.20
CA ILE A 464 28.85 3.85 -21.51
C ILE A 464 29.58 4.75 -22.51
N GLN A 465 30.87 5.01 -22.29
CA GLN A 465 31.65 5.84 -23.18
C GLN A 465 31.74 5.25 -24.59
N GLN A 466 32.02 3.96 -24.74
CA GLN A 466 32.06 3.28 -26.04
C GLN A 466 30.72 3.40 -26.80
N TRP A 467 29.62 3.19 -26.07
CA TRP A 467 28.30 3.31 -26.66
C TRP A 467 27.98 4.77 -27.05
N GLU A 468 28.31 5.74 -26.20
CA GLU A 468 28.12 7.16 -26.50
C GLU A 468 28.94 7.66 -27.67
N GLU A 469 30.18 7.20 -27.83
CA GLU A 469 31.04 7.52 -29.00
C GLU A 469 30.42 6.99 -30.28
N ALA A 470 29.88 5.79 -30.26
CA ALA A 470 29.20 5.21 -31.43
C ALA A 470 27.86 5.90 -31.77
N ASN A 471 27.22 6.59 -30.78
CA ASN A 471 25.95 7.25 -30.92
C ASN A 471 26.04 8.79 -30.70
N ALA A 472 27.19 9.38 -30.95
CA ALA A 472 27.55 10.74 -30.53
C ALA A 472 26.53 11.83 -30.89
N GLU A 473 25.95 11.80 -32.11
CA GLU A 473 24.95 12.78 -32.51
C GLU A 473 23.63 12.68 -31.74
N GLY A 474 23.15 11.45 -31.49
CA GLY A 474 21.97 11.18 -30.72
C GLY A 474 22.14 11.60 -29.28
N VAL A 475 23.26 11.22 -28.67
CA VAL A 475 23.64 11.56 -27.30
C VAL A 475 23.76 13.08 -27.08
N ALA A 476 24.44 13.79 -28.01
CA ALA A 476 24.58 15.24 -27.90
C ALA A 476 23.22 15.96 -27.95
N ARG A 477 22.32 15.52 -28.84
CA ARG A 477 20.95 16.02 -28.93
C ARG A 477 20.14 15.75 -27.67
N ALA A 478 20.18 14.52 -27.17
CA ALA A 478 19.47 14.12 -25.98
C ALA A 478 19.91 14.93 -24.76
N ARG A 479 21.21 15.03 -24.51
CA ARG A 479 21.78 15.81 -23.41
C ARG A 479 21.44 17.28 -23.50
N GLY A 480 21.51 17.88 -24.70
CA GLY A 480 21.14 19.27 -24.93
C GLY A 480 19.68 19.51 -24.54
N THR A 481 18.77 18.69 -25.06
CA THR A 481 17.33 18.81 -24.76
C THR A 481 17.01 18.56 -23.29
N LEU A 482 17.58 17.53 -22.65
CA LEU A 482 17.38 17.26 -21.23
C LEU A 482 17.87 18.43 -20.35
N LYS A 483 19.02 19.01 -20.70
CA LYS A 483 19.54 20.19 -20.00
C LYS A 483 18.61 21.41 -20.12
N GLU A 484 18.06 21.65 -21.31
CA GLU A 484 17.08 22.71 -21.53
C GLU A 484 15.80 22.47 -20.71
N ILE A 485 15.26 21.26 -20.75
CA ILE A 485 14.08 20.85 -19.98
C ILE A 485 14.35 20.99 -18.47
N ASN A 486 15.53 20.58 -18.00
CA ASN A 486 15.92 20.69 -16.61
C ASN A 486 16.09 22.13 -16.13
N ALA A 487 16.26 23.08 -17.01
CA ALA A 487 16.31 24.51 -16.69
C ALA A 487 14.92 25.19 -16.62
N VAL A 488 13.86 24.53 -17.12
CA VAL A 488 12.49 25.07 -17.05
C VAL A 488 11.96 25.02 -15.63
N GLU A 489 11.47 26.15 -15.11
CA GLU A 489 10.75 26.21 -13.84
C GLU A 489 9.32 25.68 -14.03
N GLY A 490 8.92 24.70 -13.17
CA GLY A 490 7.56 24.12 -13.19
C GLY A 490 7.21 23.42 -14.51
N PRO A 491 7.97 22.39 -14.94
CA PRO A 491 7.68 21.69 -16.20
C PRO A 491 6.27 21.07 -16.16
N ASP A 492 5.57 21.20 -17.26
CA ASP A 492 4.26 20.59 -17.47
C ASP A 492 4.36 19.19 -18.10
N LEU A 493 3.20 18.56 -18.29
CA LEU A 493 3.08 17.24 -18.91
C LEU A 493 3.71 17.18 -20.31
N ALA A 494 3.55 18.25 -21.12
CA ALA A 494 4.06 18.31 -22.49
C ALA A 494 5.59 18.32 -22.50
N THR A 495 6.19 19.14 -21.65
CA THR A 495 7.65 19.25 -21.48
C THR A 495 8.28 17.92 -21.08
N LEU A 496 7.68 17.22 -20.11
CA LEU A 496 8.18 15.93 -19.64
C LEU A 496 7.96 14.80 -20.65
N SER A 497 6.87 14.86 -21.45
CA SER A 497 6.67 13.93 -22.57
C SER A 497 7.77 14.06 -23.64
N VAL A 498 8.26 15.28 -23.89
CA VAL A 498 9.40 15.51 -24.79
C VAL A 498 10.68 14.91 -24.21
N ALA A 499 10.94 15.06 -22.90
CA ALA A 499 12.10 14.44 -22.26
C ALA A 499 12.13 12.93 -22.44
N LEU A 500 10.99 12.26 -22.22
CA LEU A 500 10.88 10.80 -22.41
C LEU A 500 11.04 10.39 -23.87
N ARG A 501 10.47 11.14 -24.79
CA ARG A 501 10.66 10.87 -26.24
C ARG A 501 12.13 10.96 -26.65
N VAL A 502 12.84 11.93 -26.12
CA VAL A 502 14.28 12.11 -26.40
C VAL A 502 15.09 10.93 -25.87
N LEU A 503 14.78 10.44 -24.66
CA LEU A 503 15.40 9.26 -24.08
C LEU A 503 15.11 7.99 -24.90
N ARG A 504 13.86 7.79 -25.31
CA ARG A 504 13.48 6.66 -26.17
C ARG A 504 14.19 6.68 -27.53
N ASN A 505 14.39 7.85 -28.10
CA ASN A 505 15.11 7.98 -29.37
C ASN A 505 16.63 7.64 -29.28
N LEU A 506 17.17 7.49 -28.06
CA LEU A 506 18.54 6.97 -27.86
C LEU A 506 18.63 5.45 -27.99
N ILE A 507 17.50 4.78 -27.85
CA ILE A 507 17.44 3.33 -27.76
C ILE A 507 17.21 2.69 -29.16
N GLY A 508 16.67 3.47 -30.09
CA GLY A 508 16.39 3.06 -31.48
C GLY A 508 14.91 3.12 -31.80
#